data_ef3cbd4ae4bbd6b2689dd4e03bfd07aa
#
_entry.id   ef3cbd4ae4bbd6b2689dd4e03bfd07aa
#
_cell.length_a   1.000
_cell.length_b   1.000
_cell.length_c   1.000
_cell.angle_alpha   90.00
_cell.angle_beta   90.00
_cell.angle_gamma   90.00
#
_symmetry.space_group_name_H-M   'P 1'
#
loop_
_entity.id
_entity.type
_entity.pdbx_description
1 polymer ?
#
loop_
_entity_poly.entity_id
_entity_poly.type
_entity_poly.pdbx_seq_one_letter_code
_entity_poly.pdbx_strand_id
1 'polypeptide(L)'
;MTAHATRSGERRRASALDAAGLAPQRAVHWNLGPPELYEHAVRRGEGMIAEGGAFCAVTAPHTGRSPNDKFIAREPSSADDVWWNRLNQPLEAEHFERLKASVLEHLAGQELFVRDLFAGADAEHRLGIRFVTPNAWHALFVYNMFLRPSPTDLAAFSPAWTVLHAPEFHADPAIHGTKSGTFVVLHFGQRTILIGGTRYAGEMKKSVFTILNYLLPKRGVLSMHCSANLGRASDVALFFGLSGTGKTTLSADPERALIGDDEHGWSDRGIFNFEGGCYAKVIRLSREGEPEIFATTRMFGTVLENVVVDPETRAIDLDSDQITENTRASYPIHYIPNHVPGGAGGHPSHILFLTCDAYGVMPPISRLSPAQAMYHFLSGYTAKVAGTERGVTEPKATFSTCFGAPFLPLSPNTYASLLGEKIAAHGVQCWLVNTGWTGGPHGVGQRIRLGQTRAMVRAALAGKLDRIPTTPDPVFGVEVPLQVPGVPDGLLLPRGTWSDPAAYDAQAARLAQMFRDNFAQFQDQVHAAVGDARPRG
;
A
#
# COMPACT_ATOMS: atom_id res chain seq x y z
N MET A 1 -30.35 -27.60 -23.09
CA MET A 1 -29.01 -26.98 -23.36
C MET A 1 -28.15 -26.73 -22.10
N THR A 2 -28.65 -26.95 -20.90
CA THR A 2 -27.97 -26.59 -19.63
C THR A 2 -26.96 -27.62 -19.08
N ALA A 3 -27.20 -28.93 -19.27
CA ALA A 3 -26.35 -29.97 -18.65
C ALA A 3 -24.98 -30.18 -19.34
N HIS A 4 -24.86 -29.93 -20.64
CA HIS A 4 -23.58 -30.09 -21.36
C HIS A 4 -22.62 -28.88 -21.15
N ALA A 5 -23.17 -27.66 -21.04
CA ALA A 5 -22.41 -26.47 -20.74
C ALA A 5 -21.84 -26.49 -19.30
N THR A 6 -22.60 -27.01 -18.35
CA THR A 6 -22.17 -27.16 -16.95
C THR A 6 -21.02 -28.15 -16.80
N ARG A 7 -21.11 -29.33 -17.45
CA ARG A 7 -20.04 -30.34 -17.42
C ARG A 7 -18.73 -29.89 -18.12
N SER A 8 -18.82 -29.13 -19.19
CA SER A 8 -17.62 -28.59 -19.87
C SER A 8 -16.96 -27.49 -19.04
N GLY A 9 -17.74 -26.67 -18.34
CA GLY A 9 -17.26 -25.65 -17.41
C GLY A 9 -16.57 -26.27 -16.17
N GLU A 10 -17.17 -27.31 -15.60
CA GLU A 10 -16.58 -28.05 -14.46
C GLU A 10 -15.27 -28.76 -14.83
N ARG A 11 -15.18 -29.40 -16.01
CA ARG A 11 -13.95 -30.04 -16.48
C ARG A 11 -12.83 -28.99 -16.75
N ARG A 12 -13.15 -27.81 -17.32
CA ARG A 12 -12.17 -26.74 -17.48
C ARG A 12 -11.66 -26.22 -16.14
N ARG A 13 -12.54 -26.10 -15.14
CA ARG A 13 -12.19 -25.63 -13.79
C ARG A 13 -11.31 -26.63 -13.05
N ALA A 14 -11.61 -27.94 -13.12
CA ALA A 14 -10.75 -28.98 -12.56
C ALA A 14 -9.34 -28.96 -13.20
N SER A 15 -9.26 -28.99 -14.53
CA SER A 15 -7.96 -28.94 -15.24
C SER A 15 -7.16 -27.67 -14.97
N ALA A 16 -7.82 -26.57 -14.57
CA ALA A 16 -7.16 -25.31 -14.26
C ALA A 16 -6.46 -25.30 -12.89
N LEU A 17 -6.90 -26.14 -11.94
CA LEU A 17 -6.19 -26.36 -10.67
C LEU A 17 -5.10 -27.43 -10.82
N ASP A 18 -5.35 -28.46 -11.63
CA ASP A 18 -4.35 -29.48 -11.96
C ASP A 18 -3.08 -28.84 -12.58
N ALA A 19 -3.26 -27.79 -13.40
CA ALA A 19 -2.13 -27.03 -13.95
C ALA A 19 -1.30 -26.30 -12.87
N ALA A 20 -1.87 -26.00 -11.71
CA ALA A 20 -1.18 -25.47 -10.54
C ALA A 20 -0.62 -26.60 -9.64
N GLY A 21 -0.85 -27.86 -9.98
CA GLY A 21 -0.47 -29.03 -9.19
C GLY A 21 -1.45 -29.34 -8.04
N LEU A 22 -2.64 -28.73 -8.02
CA LEU A 22 -3.63 -28.91 -6.96
C LEU A 22 -4.75 -29.82 -7.43
N ALA A 23 -4.88 -30.99 -6.79
CA ALA A 23 -5.95 -31.97 -7.01
C ALA A 23 -6.93 -31.99 -5.81
N PRO A 24 -7.97 -31.16 -5.82
CA PRO A 24 -8.91 -31.04 -4.69
C PRO A 24 -9.65 -32.34 -4.42
N GLN A 25 -9.76 -32.71 -3.15
CA GLN A 25 -10.52 -33.87 -2.68
C GLN A 25 -11.90 -33.47 -2.12
N ARG A 26 -12.17 -32.17 -2.00
CA ARG A 26 -13.41 -31.58 -1.49
C ARG A 26 -14.01 -30.57 -2.47
N ALA A 27 -15.11 -29.96 -2.11
CA ALA A 27 -15.80 -28.97 -2.93
C ALA A 27 -14.90 -27.77 -3.27
N VAL A 28 -15.05 -27.28 -4.50
CA VAL A 28 -14.37 -26.07 -5.00
C VAL A 28 -15.41 -25.08 -5.50
N HIS A 29 -15.42 -23.92 -4.89
CA HIS A 29 -16.31 -22.81 -5.21
C HIS A 29 -15.60 -21.79 -6.08
N TRP A 30 -16.17 -21.49 -7.25
CA TRP A 30 -15.55 -20.61 -8.23
C TRP A 30 -16.30 -19.28 -8.35
N ASN A 31 -15.58 -18.18 -8.11
CA ASN A 31 -16.03 -16.81 -8.37
C ASN A 31 -17.40 -16.47 -7.75
N LEU A 32 -17.67 -17.01 -6.54
CA LEU A 32 -18.92 -16.73 -5.82
C LEU A 32 -19.10 -15.24 -5.57
N GLY A 33 -20.35 -14.77 -5.60
CA GLY A 33 -20.69 -13.39 -5.24
C GLY A 33 -20.58 -13.11 -3.73
N PRO A 34 -20.58 -11.84 -3.31
CA PRO A 34 -20.54 -11.49 -1.90
C PRO A 34 -21.62 -12.16 -1.04
N PRO A 35 -22.91 -12.24 -1.45
CA PRO A 35 -23.93 -12.92 -0.64
C PRO A 35 -23.58 -14.38 -0.34
N GLU A 36 -23.18 -15.14 -1.35
CA GLU A 36 -22.81 -16.55 -1.20
C GLU A 36 -21.57 -16.72 -0.30
N LEU A 37 -20.58 -15.83 -0.45
CA LEU A 37 -19.38 -15.83 0.39
C LEU A 37 -19.72 -15.51 1.86
N TYR A 38 -20.67 -14.60 2.13
CA TYR A 38 -21.18 -14.35 3.48
C TYR A 38 -21.81 -15.59 4.09
N GLU A 39 -22.71 -16.27 3.33
CA GLU A 39 -23.37 -17.47 3.80
C GLU A 39 -22.37 -18.59 4.16
N HIS A 40 -21.34 -18.78 3.30
CA HIS A 40 -20.27 -19.74 3.59
C HIS A 40 -19.47 -19.33 4.82
N ALA A 41 -19.01 -18.08 4.90
CA ALA A 41 -18.17 -17.59 5.97
C ALA A 41 -18.89 -17.68 7.34
N VAL A 42 -20.16 -17.27 7.42
CA VAL A 42 -20.95 -17.36 8.66
C VAL A 42 -21.19 -18.81 9.06
N ARG A 43 -21.61 -19.67 8.13
CA ARG A 43 -21.87 -21.10 8.39
C ARG A 43 -20.63 -21.83 8.89
N ARG A 44 -19.45 -21.41 8.44
CA ARG A 44 -18.15 -22.00 8.80
C ARG A 44 -17.52 -21.37 10.03
N GLY A 45 -18.18 -20.36 10.65
CA GLY A 45 -17.66 -19.68 11.83
C GLY A 45 -16.38 -18.86 11.55
N GLU A 46 -16.18 -18.39 10.32
CA GLU A 46 -15.00 -17.64 9.93
C GLU A 46 -15.00 -16.20 10.49
N GLY A 47 -16.15 -15.72 10.93
CA GLY A 47 -16.37 -14.39 11.51
C GLY A 47 -17.85 -14.15 11.76
N MET A 48 -18.23 -12.88 11.90
CA MET A 48 -19.61 -12.48 12.17
C MET A 48 -20.03 -11.27 11.33
N ILE A 49 -21.34 -11.11 11.13
CA ILE A 49 -21.93 -9.92 10.50
C ILE A 49 -22.14 -8.87 11.59
N ALA A 50 -21.60 -7.68 11.40
CA ALA A 50 -21.79 -6.52 12.26
C ALA A 50 -23.06 -5.75 11.91
N GLU A 51 -23.46 -4.84 12.79
CA GLU A 51 -24.49 -3.84 12.51
C GLU A 51 -24.22 -3.12 11.18
N GLY A 52 -25.25 -3.01 10.34
CA GLY A 52 -25.13 -2.41 9.01
C GLY A 52 -24.64 -3.36 7.91
N GLY A 53 -24.15 -4.58 8.25
CA GLY A 53 -23.92 -5.65 7.28
C GLY A 53 -22.46 -5.91 6.91
N ALA A 54 -21.48 -5.20 7.49
CA ALA A 54 -20.08 -5.53 7.28
C ALA A 54 -19.73 -6.91 7.87
N PHE A 55 -18.82 -7.65 7.23
CA PHE A 55 -18.30 -8.92 7.74
C PHE A 55 -17.05 -8.65 8.60
N CYS A 56 -17.04 -9.15 9.84
CA CYS A 56 -15.93 -8.97 10.77
C CYS A 56 -15.18 -10.29 10.96
N ALA A 57 -13.86 -10.25 10.71
CA ALA A 57 -12.94 -11.36 10.92
C ALA A 57 -11.83 -10.99 11.88
N VAL A 58 -11.35 -11.95 12.68
CA VAL A 58 -10.19 -11.80 13.57
C VAL A 58 -9.03 -12.59 12.98
N THR A 59 -7.89 -11.93 12.83
CA THR A 59 -6.70 -12.52 12.20
C THR A 59 -5.59 -12.87 13.19
N ALA A 60 -5.81 -12.63 14.50
CA ALA A 60 -4.84 -12.98 15.54
C ALA A 60 -4.36 -14.44 15.40
N PRO A 61 -3.06 -14.73 15.71
CA PRO A 61 -2.09 -13.82 16.35
C PRO A 61 -1.45 -12.78 15.41
N HIS A 62 -1.56 -12.95 14.08
CA HIS A 62 -0.98 -12.02 13.11
C HIS A 62 -2.02 -10.97 12.71
N THR A 63 -1.99 -9.82 13.36
CA THR A 63 -2.90 -8.70 13.07
C THR A 63 -2.31 -7.67 12.09
N GLY A 64 -1.19 -8.01 11.46
CA GLY A 64 -0.46 -7.19 10.51
C GLY A 64 0.48 -8.05 9.66
N ARG A 65 1.20 -7.41 8.72
CA ARG A 65 2.15 -8.08 7.85
C ARG A 65 3.33 -8.69 8.63
N SER A 66 3.88 -9.76 8.07
CA SER A 66 5.07 -10.45 8.57
C SER A 66 6.27 -10.23 7.64
N PRO A 67 6.86 -9.02 7.58
CA PRO A 67 7.91 -8.69 6.61
C PRO A 67 9.18 -9.52 6.78
N ASN A 68 9.42 -10.08 7.96
CA ASN A 68 10.56 -10.95 8.23
C ASN A 68 10.37 -12.38 7.73
N ASP A 69 9.13 -12.77 7.39
CA ASP A 69 8.75 -14.08 6.89
C ASP A 69 8.42 -14.04 5.38
N LYS A 70 8.81 -12.93 4.71
CA LYS A 70 8.73 -12.80 3.25
C LYS A 70 10.02 -13.27 2.61
N PHE A 71 9.87 -14.13 1.60
CA PHE A 71 10.97 -14.70 0.81
C PHE A 71 10.69 -14.55 -0.69
N ILE A 72 11.77 -14.53 -1.47
CA ILE A 72 11.74 -14.71 -2.92
C ILE A 72 12.51 -15.98 -3.22
N ALA A 73 11.90 -16.88 -3.99
CA ALA A 73 12.59 -18.09 -4.43
C ALA A 73 13.78 -17.72 -5.31
N ARG A 74 14.96 -18.26 -4.96
CA ARG A 74 16.17 -18.06 -5.75
C ARG A 74 16.13 -19.00 -6.93
N GLU A 75 15.93 -18.46 -8.13
CA GLU A 75 15.80 -19.24 -9.35
C GLU A 75 16.41 -18.48 -10.54
N PRO A 76 16.85 -19.18 -11.62
CA PRO A 76 17.68 -18.57 -12.66
C PRO A 76 17.05 -17.38 -13.40
N SER A 77 15.72 -17.31 -13.52
CA SER A 77 15.06 -16.24 -14.30
C SER A 77 14.97 -14.91 -13.59
N SER A 78 15.22 -14.86 -12.28
CA SER A 78 15.09 -13.65 -11.47
C SER A 78 16.24 -13.38 -10.51
N ALA A 79 17.14 -14.34 -10.30
CA ALA A 79 18.20 -14.23 -9.28
C ALA A 79 19.12 -13.01 -9.49
N ASP A 80 19.42 -12.65 -10.73
CA ASP A 80 20.32 -11.54 -11.07
C ASP A 80 19.60 -10.18 -11.02
N ASP A 81 18.27 -10.17 -11.13
CA ASP A 81 17.46 -8.94 -11.09
C ASP A 81 17.12 -8.52 -9.65
N VAL A 82 16.95 -9.49 -8.76
CA VAL A 82 16.45 -9.23 -7.40
C VAL A 82 17.50 -8.51 -6.56
N TRP A 83 17.10 -7.39 -5.98
CA TRP A 83 17.89 -6.68 -4.99
C TRP A 83 17.86 -7.43 -3.65
N TRP A 84 18.76 -8.42 -3.51
CA TRP A 84 18.87 -9.26 -2.32
C TRP A 84 19.30 -8.47 -1.09
N ASN A 85 18.51 -8.51 -0.05
CA ASN A 85 18.76 -7.83 1.22
C ASN A 85 17.87 -8.43 2.32
N ARG A 86 17.87 -7.82 3.51
CA ARG A 86 17.04 -8.28 4.65
C ARG A 86 15.53 -8.29 4.38
N LEU A 87 15.02 -7.54 3.38
CA LEU A 87 13.60 -7.47 3.01
C LEU A 87 13.27 -8.40 1.85
N ASN A 88 14.24 -8.70 0.99
CA ASN A 88 14.14 -9.66 -0.11
C ASN A 88 15.05 -10.84 0.20
N GLN A 89 14.59 -11.71 1.10
CA GLN A 89 15.35 -12.85 1.55
C GLN A 89 15.23 -13.99 0.55
N PRO A 90 16.32 -14.70 0.22
CA PRO A 90 16.23 -15.86 -0.66
C PRO A 90 15.60 -17.06 0.06
N LEU A 91 14.81 -17.82 -0.67
CA LEU A 91 14.46 -19.19 -0.36
C LEU A 91 15.01 -20.06 -1.48
N GLU A 92 15.82 -21.05 -1.14
CA GLU A 92 16.44 -21.92 -2.16
C GLU A 92 15.38 -22.77 -2.87
N ALA A 93 15.60 -23.07 -4.14
CA ALA A 93 14.63 -23.75 -5.01
C ALA A 93 14.12 -25.07 -4.42
N GLU A 94 14.99 -25.85 -3.80
CA GLU A 94 14.62 -27.12 -3.18
C GLU A 94 13.65 -26.94 -1.99
N HIS A 95 13.88 -25.92 -1.15
CA HIS A 95 12.98 -25.58 -0.05
C HIS A 95 11.62 -25.08 -0.56
N PHE A 96 11.64 -24.29 -1.65
CA PHE A 96 10.39 -23.85 -2.28
C PHE A 96 9.56 -25.04 -2.77
N GLU A 97 10.17 -26.01 -3.46
CA GLU A 97 9.43 -27.18 -3.97
C GLU A 97 8.84 -28.03 -2.84
N ARG A 98 9.59 -28.24 -1.76
CA ARG A 98 9.08 -28.94 -0.57
C ARG A 98 7.91 -28.18 0.06
N LEU A 99 8.07 -26.86 0.26
CA LEU A 99 7.02 -26.03 0.83
C LEU A 99 5.77 -26.04 -0.05
N LYS A 100 5.94 -25.89 -1.37
CA LYS A 100 4.84 -25.95 -2.33
C LYS A 100 4.10 -27.29 -2.28
N ALA A 101 4.81 -28.40 -2.25
CA ALA A 101 4.21 -29.73 -2.16
C ALA A 101 3.35 -29.87 -0.89
N SER A 102 3.88 -29.45 0.27
CA SER A 102 3.14 -29.49 1.55
C SER A 102 1.92 -28.58 1.55
N VAL A 103 2.01 -27.37 0.96
CA VAL A 103 0.88 -26.45 0.81
C VAL A 103 -0.21 -27.06 -0.09
N LEU A 104 0.17 -27.67 -1.21
CA LEU A 104 -0.76 -28.32 -2.14
C LEU A 104 -1.47 -29.50 -1.50
N GLU A 105 -0.74 -30.35 -0.76
CA GLU A 105 -1.31 -31.46 0.00
C GLU A 105 -2.31 -30.98 1.05
N HIS A 106 -1.96 -29.93 1.82
CA HIS A 106 -2.86 -29.32 2.80
C HIS A 106 -4.13 -28.78 2.16
N LEU A 107 -4.00 -28.03 1.06
CA LEU A 107 -5.14 -27.44 0.36
C LEU A 107 -6.03 -28.50 -0.32
N ALA A 108 -5.47 -29.61 -0.82
CA ALA A 108 -6.23 -30.68 -1.44
C ALA A 108 -7.29 -31.27 -0.48
N GLY A 109 -6.98 -31.33 0.81
CA GLY A 109 -7.91 -31.81 1.86
C GLY A 109 -8.96 -30.79 2.30
N GLN A 110 -8.94 -29.56 1.79
CA GLN A 110 -9.84 -28.48 2.20
C GLN A 110 -10.97 -28.24 1.19
N GLU A 111 -12.07 -27.66 1.65
CA GLU A 111 -13.04 -26.97 0.80
C GLU A 111 -12.41 -25.65 0.35
N LEU A 112 -12.45 -25.35 -0.95
CA LEU A 112 -11.70 -24.25 -1.54
C LEU A 112 -12.59 -23.21 -2.18
N PHE A 113 -12.18 -21.94 -2.05
CA PHE A 113 -12.77 -20.79 -2.73
C PHE A 113 -11.73 -20.25 -3.72
N VAL A 114 -12.08 -20.29 -5.00
CA VAL A 114 -11.21 -19.85 -6.10
C VAL A 114 -11.76 -18.56 -6.68
N ARG A 115 -10.88 -17.55 -6.82
CA ARG A 115 -11.21 -16.25 -7.41
C ARG A 115 -10.27 -15.94 -8.55
N ASP A 116 -10.81 -15.63 -9.72
CA ASP A 116 -10.10 -15.12 -10.87
C ASP A 116 -10.33 -13.60 -10.95
N LEU A 117 -9.27 -12.80 -10.87
CA LEU A 117 -9.30 -11.35 -10.74
C LEU A 117 -8.17 -10.71 -11.56
N PHE A 118 -8.26 -9.39 -11.77
CA PHE A 118 -7.19 -8.62 -12.38
C PHE A 118 -6.58 -7.64 -11.38
N ALA A 119 -5.26 -7.46 -11.46
CA ALA A 119 -4.54 -6.34 -10.86
C ALA A 119 -4.10 -5.38 -11.97
N GLY A 120 -4.44 -4.10 -11.85
CA GLY A 120 -4.16 -3.06 -12.83
C GLY A 120 -5.35 -2.70 -13.71
N ALA A 121 -5.79 -1.44 -13.64
CA ALA A 121 -6.91 -0.89 -14.39
C ALA A 121 -6.56 -0.69 -15.89
N ASP A 122 -5.28 -0.53 -16.22
CA ASP A 122 -4.80 -0.45 -17.60
C ASP A 122 -4.80 -1.83 -18.26
N ALA A 123 -5.59 -2.00 -19.33
CA ALA A 123 -5.78 -3.27 -20.01
C ALA A 123 -4.48 -3.87 -20.58
N GLU A 124 -3.49 -3.04 -20.96
CA GLU A 124 -2.20 -3.50 -21.50
C GLU A 124 -1.27 -4.01 -20.39
N HIS A 125 -1.40 -3.44 -19.20
CA HIS A 125 -0.52 -3.70 -18.07
C HIS A 125 -1.18 -4.52 -16.95
N ARG A 126 -2.46 -4.86 -17.11
CA ARG A 126 -3.18 -5.65 -16.09
C ARG A 126 -2.68 -7.08 -16.03
N LEU A 127 -2.68 -7.61 -14.82
CA LEU A 127 -2.22 -8.96 -14.51
C LEU A 127 -3.41 -9.84 -14.09
N GLY A 128 -3.63 -10.95 -14.79
CA GLY A 128 -4.63 -11.95 -14.39
C GLY A 128 -4.11 -12.81 -13.23
N ILE A 129 -4.85 -12.88 -12.12
CA ILE A 129 -4.44 -13.59 -10.92
C ILE A 129 -5.54 -14.54 -10.47
N ARG A 130 -5.15 -15.77 -10.17
CA ARG A 130 -6.00 -16.75 -9.50
C ARG A 130 -5.64 -16.84 -8.03
N PHE A 131 -6.60 -16.60 -7.17
CA PHE A 131 -6.49 -16.82 -5.73
C PHE A 131 -7.17 -18.12 -5.36
N VAL A 132 -6.50 -18.96 -4.57
CA VAL A 132 -7.02 -20.20 -4.00
C VAL A 132 -6.88 -20.12 -2.50
N THR A 133 -7.98 -20.23 -1.77
CA THR A 133 -8.00 -20.13 -0.31
C THR A 133 -9.08 -21.04 0.29
N PRO A 134 -8.89 -21.63 1.48
CA PRO A 134 -9.92 -22.41 2.15
C PRO A 134 -10.99 -21.55 2.85
N ASN A 135 -10.81 -20.22 2.94
CA ASN A 135 -11.73 -19.36 3.68
C ASN A 135 -12.55 -18.46 2.74
N ALA A 136 -13.87 -18.47 2.92
CA ALA A 136 -14.81 -17.66 2.14
C ALA A 136 -14.59 -16.15 2.35
N TRP A 137 -14.28 -15.72 3.58
CA TRP A 137 -14.02 -14.29 3.86
C TRP A 137 -12.74 -13.77 3.19
N HIS A 138 -11.70 -14.60 3.02
CA HIS A 138 -10.52 -14.21 2.25
C HIS A 138 -10.85 -14.07 0.75
N ALA A 139 -11.72 -14.94 0.22
CA ALA A 139 -12.22 -14.79 -1.14
C ALA A 139 -13.06 -13.50 -1.31
N LEU A 140 -13.81 -13.07 -0.28
CA LEU A 140 -14.50 -11.79 -0.25
C LEU A 140 -13.50 -10.61 -0.17
N PHE A 141 -12.45 -10.72 0.64
CA PHE A 141 -11.41 -9.71 0.72
C PHE A 141 -10.75 -9.47 -0.65
N VAL A 142 -10.30 -10.51 -1.35
CA VAL A 142 -9.68 -10.32 -2.67
C VAL A 142 -10.68 -9.84 -3.73
N TYR A 143 -11.97 -10.20 -3.60
CA TYR A 143 -13.04 -9.64 -4.41
C TYR A 143 -13.15 -8.12 -4.24
N ASN A 144 -13.02 -7.61 -3.02
CA ASN A 144 -13.02 -6.18 -2.75
C ASN A 144 -11.77 -5.51 -3.34
N MET A 145 -10.60 -6.13 -3.12
CA MET A 145 -9.31 -5.50 -3.39
C MET A 145 -8.90 -5.49 -4.86
N PHE A 146 -9.33 -6.46 -5.66
CA PHE A 146 -8.90 -6.57 -7.04
C PHE A 146 -10.01 -6.28 -8.05
N LEU A 147 -9.64 -6.02 -9.29
CA LEU A 147 -10.57 -5.72 -10.36
C LEU A 147 -11.32 -6.99 -10.78
N ARG A 148 -12.61 -6.88 -10.79
CA ARG A 148 -13.52 -7.99 -11.13
C ARG A 148 -13.63 -8.15 -12.64
N PRO A 149 -13.29 -9.32 -13.19
CA PRO A 149 -13.50 -9.61 -14.61
C PRO A 149 -14.98 -9.58 -14.99
N SER A 150 -15.26 -9.14 -16.20
CA SER A 150 -16.58 -9.30 -16.79
C SER A 150 -16.90 -10.79 -17.04
N PRO A 151 -18.15 -11.17 -17.28
CA PRO A 151 -18.50 -12.55 -17.65
C PRO A 151 -17.74 -13.04 -18.88
N THR A 152 -17.48 -12.15 -19.85
CA THR A 152 -16.70 -12.46 -21.05
C THR A 152 -15.23 -12.70 -20.72
N ASP A 153 -14.64 -11.86 -19.84
CA ASP A 153 -13.26 -12.05 -19.37
C ASP A 153 -13.11 -13.37 -18.62
N LEU A 154 -14.09 -13.74 -17.76
CA LEU A 154 -14.07 -15.00 -17.01
C LEU A 154 -14.14 -16.23 -17.92
N ALA A 155 -14.90 -16.17 -19.01
CA ALA A 155 -14.99 -17.26 -19.98
C ALA A 155 -13.65 -17.55 -20.69
N ALA A 156 -12.83 -16.53 -20.87
CA ALA A 156 -11.51 -16.60 -21.50
C ALA A 156 -10.35 -16.53 -20.49
N PHE A 157 -10.61 -16.52 -19.19
CA PHE A 157 -9.61 -16.24 -18.18
C PHE A 157 -8.53 -17.32 -18.15
N SER A 158 -7.29 -16.86 -18.26
CA SER A 158 -6.09 -17.65 -18.02
C SER A 158 -5.22 -16.87 -17.02
N PRO A 159 -4.95 -17.43 -15.83
CA PRO A 159 -4.16 -16.73 -14.82
C PRO A 159 -2.72 -16.59 -15.29
N ALA A 160 -2.18 -15.39 -15.20
CA ALA A 160 -0.75 -15.16 -15.34
C ALA A 160 0.00 -15.53 -14.05
N TRP A 161 -0.70 -15.47 -12.90
CA TRP A 161 -0.17 -15.82 -11.57
C TRP A 161 -1.20 -16.56 -10.74
N THR A 162 -0.70 -17.42 -9.84
CA THR A 162 -1.54 -18.13 -8.86
C THR A 162 -1.06 -17.83 -7.45
N VAL A 163 -2.01 -17.47 -6.57
CA VAL A 163 -1.79 -17.29 -5.13
C VAL A 163 -2.42 -18.48 -4.41
N LEU A 164 -1.60 -19.27 -3.76
CA LEU A 164 -2.00 -20.39 -2.90
C LEU A 164 -1.94 -19.92 -1.45
N HIS A 165 -3.09 -19.69 -0.85
CA HIS A 165 -3.23 -19.20 0.52
C HIS A 165 -3.72 -20.33 1.43
N ALA A 166 -2.87 -20.73 2.37
CA ALA A 166 -3.11 -21.80 3.34
C ALA A 166 -2.92 -21.29 4.78
N PRO A 167 -3.84 -20.45 5.31
CA PRO A 167 -3.63 -19.71 6.55
C PRO A 167 -3.39 -20.61 7.78
N GLU A 168 -3.93 -21.81 7.79
CA GLU A 168 -3.79 -22.78 8.89
C GLU A 168 -2.59 -23.72 8.70
N PHE A 169 -1.92 -23.69 7.56
CA PHE A 169 -0.69 -24.46 7.33
C PHE A 169 0.51 -23.69 7.87
N HIS A 170 1.24 -24.29 8.80
CA HIS A 170 2.47 -23.74 9.35
C HIS A 170 3.68 -24.50 8.78
N ALA A 171 4.64 -23.76 8.23
CA ALA A 171 5.88 -24.35 7.76
C ALA A 171 6.75 -24.87 8.92
N ASP A 172 7.48 -25.94 8.66
CA ASP A 172 8.59 -26.36 9.52
C ASP A 172 9.89 -25.73 9.00
N PRO A 173 10.54 -24.83 9.74
CA PRO A 173 11.78 -24.19 9.31
C PRO A 173 12.89 -25.16 8.91
N ALA A 174 12.98 -26.30 9.57
CA ALA A 174 14.03 -27.31 9.29
C ALA A 174 13.82 -28.02 7.95
N ILE A 175 12.55 -28.14 7.50
CA ILE A 175 12.19 -28.81 6.25
C ILE A 175 12.07 -27.83 5.10
N HIS A 176 11.45 -26.67 5.36
CA HIS A 176 11.01 -25.72 4.35
C HIS A 176 11.93 -24.49 4.20
N GLY A 177 12.98 -24.39 5.05
CA GLY A 177 13.94 -23.28 4.99
C GLY A 177 13.39 -21.90 5.36
N THR A 178 12.20 -21.84 5.95
CA THR A 178 11.56 -20.62 6.45
C THR A 178 12.16 -20.21 7.80
N LYS A 179 11.82 -18.99 8.29
CA LYS A 179 12.28 -18.54 9.61
C LYS A 179 11.34 -18.95 10.75
N SER A 180 10.08 -19.11 10.40
CA SER A 180 9.01 -19.48 11.33
C SER A 180 7.96 -20.32 10.61
N GLY A 181 6.88 -20.66 11.31
CA GLY A 181 5.74 -21.31 10.69
C GLY A 181 4.97 -20.42 9.71
N THR A 182 5.16 -19.10 9.77
CA THR A 182 4.56 -18.13 8.86
C THR A 182 5.47 -17.92 7.65
N PHE A 183 4.87 -17.77 6.46
CA PHE A 183 5.63 -17.52 5.23
C PHE A 183 4.81 -16.79 4.17
N VAL A 184 5.50 -15.95 3.40
CA VAL A 184 5.04 -15.36 2.15
C VAL A 184 6.17 -15.56 1.14
N VAL A 185 6.01 -16.47 0.20
CA VAL A 185 7.06 -16.83 -0.77
C VAL A 185 6.61 -16.53 -2.18
N LEU A 186 7.40 -15.73 -2.91
CA LEU A 186 7.17 -15.40 -4.32
C LEU A 186 8.14 -16.19 -5.19
N HIS A 187 7.66 -16.86 -6.21
CA HIS A 187 8.48 -17.53 -7.22
C HIS A 187 8.18 -16.96 -8.61
N PHE A 188 9.11 -16.16 -9.14
CA PHE A 188 8.89 -15.45 -10.41
C PHE A 188 8.80 -16.39 -11.61
N GLY A 189 9.69 -17.38 -11.72
CA GLY A 189 9.71 -18.34 -12.81
C GLY A 189 8.45 -19.21 -12.87
N GLN A 190 7.96 -19.69 -11.71
CA GLN A 190 6.71 -20.47 -11.64
C GLN A 190 5.44 -19.61 -11.54
N ARG A 191 5.59 -18.29 -11.44
CA ARG A 191 4.47 -17.35 -11.31
C ARG A 191 3.49 -17.74 -10.20
N THR A 192 4.05 -18.11 -9.04
CA THR A 192 3.30 -18.63 -7.89
C THR A 192 3.67 -17.86 -6.63
N ILE A 193 2.66 -17.59 -5.81
CA ILE A 193 2.82 -17.08 -4.46
C ILE A 193 2.28 -18.10 -3.49
N LEU A 194 3.05 -18.43 -2.45
CA LEU A 194 2.64 -19.25 -1.33
C LEU A 194 2.50 -18.37 -0.09
N ILE A 195 1.36 -18.42 0.58
CA ILE A 195 1.11 -17.69 1.84
C ILE A 195 0.54 -18.68 2.84
N GLY A 196 1.15 -18.78 4.02
CA GLY A 196 0.67 -19.65 5.08
C GLY A 196 1.08 -19.21 6.49
N GLY A 197 0.47 -19.82 7.50
CA GLY A 197 0.69 -19.50 8.91
C GLY A 197 0.17 -18.13 9.33
N THR A 198 -0.62 -17.46 8.50
CA THR A 198 -1.23 -16.16 8.80
C THR A 198 -2.60 -16.02 8.15
N ARG A 199 -3.54 -15.47 8.89
CA ARG A 199 -4.86 -15.07 8.38
C ARG A 199 -4.91 -13.62 7.91
N TYR A 200 -3.86 -12.82 8.14
CA TYR A 200 -3.86 -11.40 7.77
C TYR A 200 -3.97 -11.23 6.25
N ALA A 201 -5.13 -10.79 5.77
CA ALA A 201 -5.47 -10.75 4.35
C ALA A 201 -4.60 -9.75 3.55
N GLY A 202 -4.03 -8.75 4.23
CA GLY A 202 -3.11 -7.80 3.60
C GLY A 202 -1.87 -8.42 2.96
N GLU A 203 -1.47 -9.67 3.32
CA GLU A 203 -0.38 -10.37 2.64
C GLU A 203 -0.78 -10.78 1.21
N MET A 204 -2.03 -11.16 0.98
CA MET A 204 -2.55 -11.49 -0.37
C MET A 204 -2.46 -10.28 -1.31
N LYS A 205 -2.83 -9.08 -0.80
CA LYS A 205 -2.73 -7.82 -1.53
C LYS A 205 -1.28 -7.45 -1.81
N LYS A 206 -0.45 -7.39 -0.77
CA LYS A 206 0.92 -6.86 -0.85
C LYS A 206 1.90 -7.77 -1.60
N SER A 207 1.66 -9.07 -1.63
CA SER A 207 2.44 -9.99 -2.47
C SER A 207 2.20 -9.74 -3.96
N VAL A 208 0.97 -9.45 -4.36
CA VAL A 208 0.66 -9.06 -5.75
C VAL A 208 1.30 -7.72 -6.10
N PHE A 209 1.26 -6.75 -5.20
CA PHE A 209 1.98 -5.48 -5.40
C PHE A 209 3.49 -5.71 -5.58
N THR A 210 4.09 -6.62 -4.83
CA THR A 210 5.50 -7.00 -5.00
C THR A 210 5.78 -7.57 -6.39
N ILE A 211 4.86 -8.39 -6.96
CA ILE A 211 4.99 -8.88 -8.33
C ILE A 211 4.95 -7.73 -9.33
N LEU A 212 4.01 -6.81 -9.20
CA LEU A 212 3.88 -5.66 -10.10
C LEU A 212 5.12 -4.76 -10.02
N ASN A 213 5.71 -4.60 -8.83
CA ASN A 213 6.98 -3.90 -8.62
C ASN A 213 8.19 -4.60 -9.30
N TYR A 214 8.10 -5.90 -9.59
CA TYR A 214 9.11 -6.59 -10.38
C TYR A 214 8.85 -6.50 -11.88
N LEU A 215 7.60 -6.73 -12.29
CA LEU A 215 7.27 -6.88 -13.71
C LEU A 215 7.18 -5.56 -14.47
N LEU A 216 6.54 -4.54 -13.87
CA LEU A 216 6.21 -3.29 -14.55
C LEU A 216 7.43 -2.40 -14.84
N PRO A 217 8.39 -2.20 -13.90
CA PRO A 217 9.57 -1.39 -14.19
C PRO A 217 10.43 -1.95 -15.32
N LYS A 218 10.47 -3.27 -15.50
CA LYS A 218 11.15 -3.93 -16.63
C LYS A 218 10.49 -3.64 -18.00
N ARG A 219 9.29 -3.04 -17.99
CA ARG A 219 8.53 -2.59 -19.18
C ARG A 219 8.43 -1.07 -19.26
N GLY A 220 9.25 -0.32 -18.51
CA GLY A 220 9.21 1.15 -18.47
C GLY A 220 8.00 1.74 -17.74
N VAL A 221 7.20 0.93 -17.06
CA VAL A 221 6.06 1.40 -16.24
C VAL A 221 6.49 1.54 -14.79
N LEU A 222 6.40 2.74 -14.23
CA LEU A 222 6.72 2.97 -12.83
C LEU A 222 5.61 2.44 -11.93
N SER A 223 5.92 1.47 -11.09
CA SER A 223 5.04 0.98 -10.03
C SER A 223 5.29 1.77 -8.74
N MET A 224 4.22 2.22 -8.06
CA MET A 224 4.30 3.19 -6.96
C MET A 224 3.39 2.81 -5.80
N HIS A 225 3.93 2.96 -4.58
CA HIS A 225 3.14 2.94 -3.34
C HIS A 225 2.68 4.38 -3.03
N CYS A 226 1.61 4.80 -3.67
CA CYS A 226 1.04 6.13 -3.54
C CYS A 226 -0.48 6.10 -3.74
N SER A 227 -1.19 7.09 -3.19
CA SER A 227 -2.56 7.39 -3.57
C SER A 227 -2.59 8.31 -4.79
N ALA A 228 -3.70 8.32 -5.54
CA ALA A 228 -3.90 9.20 -6.67
C ALA A 228 -5.33 9.74 -6.73
N ASN A 229 -5.48 11.00 -7.13
CA ASN A 229 -6.78 11.61 -7.37
C ASN A 229 -6.79 12.51 -8.62
N LEU A 230 -7.97 12.80 -9.10
CA LEU A 230 -8.24 13.60 -10.30
C LEU A 230 -9.00 14.86 -9.92
N GLY A 231 -8.47 16.02 -10.26
CA GLY A 231 -9.12 17.32 -10.09
C GLY A 231 -10.14 17.61 -11.19
N ARG A 232 -10.92 18.67 -11.00
CA ARG A 232 -11.96 19.11 -11.95
C ARG A 232 -11.40 19.54 -13.32
N ALA A 233 -10.15 19.98 -13.37
CA ALA A 233 -9.44 20.32 -14.60
C ALA A 233 -8.76 19.12 -15.26
N SER A 234 -9.11 17.89 -14.84
CA SER A 234 -8.46 16.63 -15.25
C SER A 234 -6.98 16.54 -14.87
N ASP A 235 -6.57 17.35 -13.89
CA ASP A 235 -5.24 17.33 -13.30
C ASP A 235 -5.10 16.16 -12.31
N VAL A 236 -4.12 15.32 -12.51
CA VAL A 236 -3.82 14.18 -11.62
C VAL A 236 -2.80 14.60 -10.57
N ALA A 237 -3.04 14.22 -9.32
CA ALA A 237 -2.09 14.38 -8.23
C ALA A 237 -1.76 13.01 -7.60
N LEU A 238 -0.47 12.80 -7.30
CA LEU A 238 0.04 11.63 -6.59
C LEU A 238 0.46 12.01 -5.18
N PHE A 239 0.17 11.11 -4.22
CA PHE A 239 0.51 11.30 -2.82
C PHE A 239 1.35 10.11 -2.35
N PHE A 240 2.66 10.30 -2.23
CA PHE A 240 3.55 9.35 -1.59
C PHE A 240 3.57 9.57 -0.09
N GLY A 241 3.66 8.50 0.68
CA GLY A 241 3.74 8.60 2.13
C GLY A 241 3.59 7.23 2.79
N LEU A 242 4.16 7.09 3.98
CA LEU A 242 4.02 5.91 4.81
C LEU A 242 2.72 5.95 5.63
N SER A 243 2.42 4.87 6.33
CA SER A 243 1.28 4.83 7.25
C SER A 243 1.37 5.96 8.28
N GLY A 244 0.27 6.67 8.52
CA GLY A 244 0.20 7.78 9.48
C GLY A 244 0.62 9.15 8.96
N THR A 245 1.08 9.26 7.71
CA THR A 245 1.42 10.56 7.09
C THR A 245 0.20 11.30 6.52
N GLY A 246 -0.97 10.68 6.50
CA GLY A 246 -2.21 11.27 5.98
C GLY A 246 -2.47 11.01 4.50
N LYS A 247 -1.81 10.03 3.88
CA LYS A 247 -1.96 9.68 2.45
C LYS A 247 -3.44 9.53 2.05
N THR A 248 -4.17 8.63 2.69
CA THR A 248 -5.60 8.39 2.42
C THR A 248 -6.47 9.61 2.70
N THR A 249 -6.26 10.26 3.86
CA THR A 249 -7.02 11.45 4.29
C THR A 249 -6.86 12.66 3.36
N LEU A 250 -5.67 12.85 2.76
CA LEU A 250 -5.38 13.98 1.87
C LEU A 250 -5.75 13.69 0.42
N SER A 251 -5.68 12.44 -0.02
CA SER A 251 -6.10 12.04 -1.36
C SER A 251 -7.61 11.94 -1.52
N ALA A 252 -8.35 11.65 -0.43
CA ALA A 252 -9.81 11.62 -0.38
C ALA A 252 -10.42 13.03 -0.15
N ASP A 253 -9.98 14.02 -0.92
CA ASP A 253 -10.56 15.36 -0.90
C ASP A 253 -11.92 15.37 -1.63
N PRO A 254 -13.03 15.88 -1.04
CA PRO A 254 -14.34 15.93 -1.70
C PRO A 254 -14.37 16.69 -3.02
N GLU A 255 -13.41 17.60 -3.26
CA GLU A 255 -13.29 18.35 -4.51
C GLU A 255 -12.53 17.62 -5.62
N ARG A 256 -11.93 16.44 -5.32
CA ARG A 256 -11.12 15.65 -6.26
C ARG A 256 -11.57 14.19 -6.23
N ALA A 257 -11.71 13.57 -7.40
CA ALA A 257 -12.17 12.20 -7.51
C ALA A 257 -11.03 11.20 -7.23
N LEU A 258 -11.27 10.21 -6.39
CA LEU A 258 -10.28 9.20 -6.02
C LEU A 258 -10.01 8.24 -7.19
N ILE A 259 -8.77 8.16 -7.68
CA ILE A 259 -8.33 7.11 -8.63
C ILE A 259 -8.02 5.83 -7.84
N GLY A 260 -7.31 5.95 -6.72
CA GLY A 260 -7.00 4.88 -5.79
C GLY A 260 -6.26 5.38 -4.55
N ASP A 261 -6.30 4.60 -3.46
CA ASP A 261 -5.81 5.05 -2.16
C ASP A 261 -4.39 4.57 -1.82
N ASP A 262 -3.80 3.59 -2.57
CA ASP A 262 -2.57 2.95 -2.11
C ASP A 262 -1.55 2.54 -3.19
N GLU A 263 -1.94 1.97 -4.33
CA GLU A 263 -1.02 1.33 -5.28
C GLU A 263 -1.36 1.70 -6.74
N HIS A 264 -0.40 2.27 -7.46
CA HIS A 264 -0.59 2.75 -8.84
C HIS A 264 0.57 2.41 -9.76
N GLY A 265 0.27 2.31 -11.06
CA GLY A 265 1.24 2.31 -12.15
C GLY A 265 1.22 3.62 -12.91
N TRP A 266 2.38 4.05 -13.39
CA TRP A 266 2.53 5.18 -14.30
C TRP A 266 3.12 4.70 -15.63
N SER A 267 2.24 4.47 -16.60
CA SER A 267 2.58 4.07 -17.98
C SER A 267 2.81 5.31 -18.87
N ASP A 268 2.99 5.08 -20.16
CA ASP A 268 3.06 6.16 -21.15
C ASP A 268 1.67 6.77 -21.48
N ARG A 269 0.60 6.19 -20.94
CA ARG A 269 -0.77 6.70 -21.06
C ARG A 269 -1.26 7.45 -19.83
N GLY A 270 -0.49 7.44 -18.76
CA GLY A 270 -0.85 8.08 -17.49
C GLY A 270 -0.90 7.11 -16.32
N ILE A 271 -1.65 7.49 -15.30
CA ILE A 271 -1.77 6.75 -14.03
C ILE A 271 -2.92 5.74 -14.09
N PHE A 272 -2.70 4.57 -13.52
CA PHE A 272 -3.75 3.58 -13.34
C PHE A 272 -3.64 2.90 -11.97
N ASN A 273 -4.78 2.66 -11.34
CA ASN A 273 -4.87 1.95 -10.07
C ASN A 273 -4.60 0.45 -10.29
N PHE A 274 -3.89 -0.19 -9.36
CA PHE A 274 -3.72 -1.65 -9.36
C PHE A 274 -4.91 -2.37 -8.77
N GLU A 275 -5.72 -1.67 -8.00
CA GLU A 275 -6.76 -2.23 -7.16
C GLU A 275 -8.17 -1.88 -7.63
N GLY A 276 -9.14 -2.71 -7.24
CA GLY A 276 -10.57 -2.48 -7.43
C GLY A 276 -11.28 -2.02 -6.16
N GLY A 277 -10.54 -1.79 -5.08
CA GLY A 277 -11.05 -1.39 -3.78
C GLY A 277 -10.04 -0.65 -2.94
N CYS A 278 -10.40 -0.38 -1.68
CA CYS A 278 -9.59 0.31 -0.70
C CYS A 278 -9.39 -0.58 0.54
N TYR A 279 -8.25 -0.38 1.23
CA TYR A 279 -7.92 -1.10 2.47
C TYR A 279 -7.47 -0.12 3.54
N ALA A 280 -8.47 0.54 4.13
CA ALA A 280 -8.26 1.63 5.07
C ALA A 280 -7.96 1.15 6.50
N LYS A 281 -7.12 1.89 7.23
CA LYS A 281 -6.98 1.78 8.68
C LYS A 281 -8.18 2.47 9.33
N VAL A 282 -8.86 1.79 10.27
CA VAL A 282 -10.12 2.30 10.84
C VAL A 282 -10.09 2.47 12.37
N ILE A 283 -8.93 2.27 13.01
CA ILE A 283 -8.80 2.62 14.43
C ILE A 283 -8.98 4.12 14.63
N ARG A 284 -9.84 4.51 15.57
CA ARG A 284 -10.17 5.90 15.90
C ARG A 284 -10.58 6.73 14.68
N LEU A 285 -11.30 6.08 13.74
CA LEU A 285 -11.77 6.72 12.51
C LEU A 285 -12.82 7.79 12.82
N SER A 286 -12.53 9.04 12.45
CA SER A 286 -13.43 10.16 12.70
C SER A 286 -14.54 10.22 11.66
N ARG A 287 -15.79 10.22 12.12
CA ARG A 287 -16.96 10.42 11.26
C ARG A 287 -16.96 11.77 10.56
N GLU A 288 -16.50 12.81 11.25
CA GLU A 288 -16.42 14.18 10.73
C GLU A 288 -15.21 14.38 9.81
N GLY A 289 -14.09 13.69 10.12
CA GLY A 289 -12.84 13.81 9.37
C GLY A 289 -12.82 13.03 8.08
N GLU A 290 -13.44 11.81 8.07
CA GLU A 290 -13.41 10.86 6.97
C GLU A 290 -14.80 10.18 6.80
N PRO A 291 -15.86 10.96 6.52
CA PRO A 291 -17.24 10.47 6.54
C PRO A 291 -17.52 9.36 5.54
N GLU A 292 -16.90 9.38 4.36
CA GLU A 292 -17.06 8.36 3.32
C GLU A 292 -16.47 7.01 3.79
N ILE A 293 -15.26 7.01 4.34
CA ILE A 293 -14.62 5.80 4.86
C ILE A 293 -15.41 5.26 6.07
N PHE A 294 -15.84 6.16 6.96
CA PHE A 294 -16.67 5.80 8.10
C PHE A 294 -17.97 5.10 7.67
N ALA A 295 -18.63 5.60 6.64
CA ALA A 295 -19.84 4.97 6.11
C ALA A 295 -19.60 3.55 5.62
N THR A 296 -18.46 3.29 4.96
CA THR A 296 -18.16 1.95 4.43
C THR A 296 -18.05 0.89 5.52
N THR A 297 -17.67 1.26 6.74
CA THR A 297 -17.54 0.29 7.87
C THR A 297 -18.86 -0.36 8.26
N ARG A 298 -19.98 0.14 7.76
CA ARG A 298 -21.34 -0.36 8.04
C ARG A 298 -22.08 -0.84 6.77
N MET A 299 -21.34 -1.05 5.68
CA MET A 299 -21.93 -1.50 4.41
C MET A 299 -21.76 -3.00 4.22
N PHE A 300 -22.79 -3.66 3.72
CA PHE A 300 -22.71 -5.04 3.23
C PHE A 300 -21.63 -5.16 2.15
N GLY A 301 -20.81 -6.20 2.20
CA GLY A 301 -19.68 -6.40 1.29
C GLY A 301 -18.35 -5.93 1.87
N THR A 302 -18.35 -5.00 2.83
CA THR A 302 -17.13 -4.61 3.55
C THR A 302 -16.63 -5.75 4.44
N VAL A 303 -15.32 -5.98 4.46
CA VAL A 303 -14.66 -6.84 5.44
C VAL A 303 -13.90 -5.97 6.44
N LEU A 304 -14.24 -6.13 7.71
CA LEU A 304 -13.55 -5.53 8.84
C LEU A 304 -12.59 -6.56 9.46
N GLU A 305 -11.30 -6.23 9.53
CA GLU A 305 -10.32 -7.08 10.19
C GLU A 305 -9.96 -6.51 11.57
N ASN A 306 -10.09 -7.36 12.57
CA ASN A 306 -9.68 -7.10 13.96
C ASN A 306 -10.42 -5.93 14.64
N VAL A 307 -11.57 -5.53 14.11
CA VAL A 307 -12.47 -4.58 14.77
C VAL A 307 -13.25 -5.32 15.85
N VAL A 308 -13.31 -4.74 17.04
CA VAL A 308 -14.09 -5.30 18.15
C VAL A 308 -15.58 -5.15 17.84
N VAL A 309 -16.32 -6.23 18.01
CA VAL A 309 -17.77 -6.29 17.77
C VAL A 309 -18.45 -6.79 19.03
N ASP A 310 -19.46 -6.07 19.49
CA ASP A 310 -20.31 -6.52 20.58
C ASP A 310 -21.10 -7.78 20.14
N PRO A 311 -21.03 -8.90 20.87
CA PRO A 311 -21.62 -10.15 20.43
C PRO A 311 -23.16 -10.17 20.42
N GLU A 312 -23.82 -9.29 21.21
CA GLU A 312 -25.26 -9.24 21.33
C GLU A 312 -25.87 -8.22 20.36
N THR A 313 -25.37 -6.98 20.40
CA THR A 313 -25.90 -5.86 19.59
C THR A 313 -25.32 -5.82 18.17
N ARG A 314 -24.16 -6.49 17.95
CA ARG A 314 -23.38 -6.43 16.71
C ARG A 314 -22.79 -5.06 16.41
N ALA A 315 -22.82 -4.14 17.37
CA ALA A 315 -22.18 -2.83 17.23
C ALA A 315 -20.66 -2.98 17.11
N ILE A 316 -20.07 -2.20 16.22
CA ILE A 316 -18.62 -2.14 16.03
C ILE A 316 -18.01 -1.04 16.91
N ASP A 317 -16.89 -1.34 17.54
CA ASP A 317 -16.08 -0.38 18.30
C ASP A 317 -14.80 -0.05 17.51
N LEU A 318 -14.79 1.09 16.86
CA LEU A 318 -13.63 1.58 16.09
C LEU A 318 -12.56 2.24 16.97
N ASP A 319 -12.87 2.52 18.23
CA ASP A 319 -11.91 3.14 19.17
C ASP A 319 -11.11 2.11 19.95
N SER A 320 -11.58 0.86 19.98
CA SER A 320 -10.95 -0.22 20.71
C SER A 320 -9.69 -0.76 20.02
N ASP A 321 -8.60 -0.80 20.73
CA ASP A 321 -7.34 -1.44 20.36
C ASP A 321 -7.11 -2.79 21.07
N GLN A 322 -8.16 -3.35 21.69
CA GLN A 322 -8.09 -4.59 22.46
C GLN A 322 -7.47 -5.76 21.68
N ILE A 323 -7.77 -5.88 20.38
CA ILE A 323 -7.17 -6.89 19.51
C ILE A 323 -5.86 -6.33 18.94
N THR A 324 -5.91 -5.12 18.38
CA THR A 324 -4.77 -4.43 17.76
C THR A 324 -5.12 -3.00 17.39
N GLU A 325 -4.11 -2.13 17.33
CA GLU A 325 -4.26 -0.80 16.68
C GLU A 325 -4.32 -0.87 15.15
N ASN A 326 -4.07 -2.04 14.53
CA ASN A 326 -4.09 -2.22 13.09
C ASN A 326 -5.43 -2.76 12.58
N THR A 327 -6.53 -2.18 13.07
CA THR A 327 -7.86 -2.50 12.55
C THR A 327 -8.01 -2.00 11.11
N ARG A 328 -8.64 -2.80 10.25
CA ARG A 328 -8.75 -2.51 8.81
C ARG A 328 -10.16 -2.70 8.29
N ALA A 329 -10.51 -1.94 7.25
CA ALA A 329 -11.69 -2.17 6.43
C ALA A 329 -11.28 -2.33 4.96
N SER A 330 -11.67 -3.43 4.32
CA SER A 330 -11.59 -3.58 2.86
C SER A 330 -12.97 -3.45 2.25
N TYR A 331 -13.08 -2.63 1.21
CA TYR A 331 -14.33 -2.38 0.50
C TYR A 331 -14.07 -2.03 -0.97
N PRO A 332 -15.01 -2.30 -1.89
CA PRO A 332 -14.89 -1.91 -3.29
C PRO A 332 -14.80 -0.39 -3.44
N ILE A 333 -13.96 0.10 -4.36
CA ILE A 333 -13.72 1.55 -4.53
C ILE A 333 -15.00 2.35 -4.84
N HIS A 334 -15.99 1.73 -5.50
CA HIS A 334 -17.26 2.38 -5.81
C HIS A 334 -18.15 2.67 -4.59
N TYR A 335 -17.75 2.22 -3.39
CA TYR A 335 -18.38 2.67 -2.13
C TYR A 335 -17.98 4.10 -1.76
N ILE A 336 -16.89 4.60 -2.34
CA ILE A 336 -16.54 6.03 -2.27
C ILE A 336 -17.27 6.77 -3.39
N PRO A 337 -18.22 7.67 -3.05
CA PRO A 337 -19.07 8.31 -4.07
C PRO A 337 -18.28 9.07 -5.13
N ASN A 338 -17.21 9.75 -4.71
CA ASN A 338 -16.36 10.55 -5.59
C ASN A 338 -15.10 9.75 -6.00
N HIS A 339 -15.28 8.60 -6.67
CA HIS A 339 -14.18 7.83 -7.27
C HIS A 339 -14.17 8.00 -8.79
N VAL A 340 -13.02 7.75 -9.42
CA VAL A 340 -12.89 7.76 -10.88
C VAL A 340 -13.32 6.41 -11.44
N PRO A 341 -14.43 6.34 -12.21
CA PRO A 341 -14.79 5.11 -12.90
C PRO A 341 -13.66 4.63 -13.81
N GLY A 342 -13.34 3.33 -13.74
CA GLY A 342 -12.25 2.75 -14.52
C GLY A 342 -10.87 2.88 -13.89
N GLY A 343 -10.70 3.64 -12.79
CA GLY A 343 -9.45 3.65 -12.01
C GLY A 343 -8.21 4.14 -12.76
N ALA A 344 -8.36 5.09 -13.70
CA ALA A 344 -7.24 5.61 -14.50
C ALA A 344 -7.34 7.13 -14.69
N GLY A 345 -6.22 7.78 -14.93
CA GLY A 345 -6.11 9.21 -15.20
C GLY A 345 -4.97 9.53 -16.17
N GLY A 346 -4.83 10.78 -16.57
CA GLY A 346 -3.72 11.25 -17.39
C GLY A 346 -2.39 11.24 -16.62
N HIS A 347 -1.37 11.87 -17.19
CA HIS A 347 -0.10 12.07 -16.51
C HIS A 347 -0.27 13.03 -15.33
N PRO A 348 0.41 12.80 -14.19
CA PRO A 348 0.30 13.68 -13.04
C PRO A 348 0.86 15.07 -13.33
N SER A 349 0.14 16.09 -12.85
CA SER A 349 0.62 17.48 -12.81
C SER A 349 1.41 17.74 -11.53
N HIS A 350 1.06 17.02 -10.45
CA HIS A 350 1.64 17.22 -9.14
C HIS A 350 2.00 15.90 -8.45
N ILE A 351 3.14 15.91 -7.76
CA ILE A 351 3.55 14.86 -6.82
C ILE A 351 3.76 15.49 -5.45
N LEU A 352 3.12 14.89 -4.43
CA LEU A 352 3.25 15.28 -3.04
C LEU A 352 3.93 14.17 -2.25
N PHE A 353 5.10 14.47 -1.70
CA PHE A 353 5.80 13.58 -0.77
C PHE A 353 5.38 13.95 0.64
N LEU A 354 4.56 13.09 1.26
CA LEU A 354 4.06 13.31 2.61
C LEU A 354 5.04 12.76 3.64
N THR A 355 5.41 13.59 4.58
CA THR A 355 6.16 13.17 5.76
C THR A 355 5.40 13.53 7.03
N CYS A 356 5.68 12.84 8.13
CA CYS A 356 5.21 13.20 9.46
C CYS A 356 6.45 13.41 10.32
N ASP A 357 6.99 14.63 10.30
CA ASP A 357 8.18 14.97 11.07
C ASP A 357 7.83 15.17 12.55
N ALA A 358 8.28 14.25 13.40
CA ALA A 358 8.08 14.32 14.84
C ALA A 358 9.18 15.11 15.57
N TYR A 359 10.18 15.59 14.84
CA TYR A 359 11.24 16.45 15.41
C TYR A 359 10.88 17.93 15.33
N GLY A 360 9.88 18.31 14.54
CA GLY A 360 9.33 19.66 14.47
C GLY A 360 10.22 20.65 13.71
N VAL A 361 11.07 20.18 12.80
CA VAL A 361 12.08 20.98 12.11
C VAL A 361 11.85 21.13 10.61
N MET A 362 11.07 20.23 10.00
CA MET A 362 10.82 20.32 8.56
C MET A 362 9.75 21.35 8.24
N PRO A 363 9.93 22.15 7.16
CA PRO A 363 8.89 23.08 6.70
C PRO A 363 7.55 22.37 6.41
N PRO A 364 6.41 23.01 6.69
CA PRO A 364 5.07 22.43 6.47
C PRO A 364 4.80 22.11 5.00
N ILE A 365 5.30 22.93 4.08
CA ILE A 365 5.25 22.72 2.64
C ILE A 365 6.49 23.31 1.97
N SER A 366 7.04 22.59 0.99
CA SER A 366 8.18 23.05 0.20
C SER A 366 8.07 22.56 -1.25
N ARG A 367 8.54 23.38 -2.19
CA ARG A 367 8.73 22.96 -3.58
C ARG A 367 10.04 22.21 -3.70
N LEU A 368 10.06 21.13 -4.46
CA LEU A 368 11.24 20.32 -4.72
C LEU A 368 11.69 20.47 -6.18
N SER A 369 12.99 20.57 -6.39
CA SER A 369 13.59 20.33 -7.70
C SER A 369 13.45 18.84 -8.07
N PRO A 370 13.59 18.45 -9.36
CA PRO A 370 13.57 17.04 -9.75
C PRO A 370 14.59 16.18 -8.98
N ALA A 371 15.80 16.71 -8.74
CA ALA A 371 16.82 16.01 -7.97
C ALA A 371 16.42 15.82 -6.50
N GLN A 372 15.85 16.84 -5.87
CA GLN A 372 15.31 16.75 -4.50
C GLN A 372 14.12 15.78 -4.42
N ALA A 373 13.25 15.76 -5.43
CA ALA A 373 12.15 14.80 -5.50
C ALA A 373 12.67 13.36 -5.49
N MET A 374 13.66 13.04 -6.31
CA MET A 374 14.31 11.73 -6.31
C MET A 374 15.02 11.41 -4.99
N TYR A 375 15.70 12.40 -4.38
CA TYR A 375 16.34 12.24 -3.06
C TYR A 375 15.33 11.87 -1.98
N HIS A 376 14.21 12.62 -1.88
CA HIS A 376 13.15 12.36 -0.90
C HIS A 376 12.39 11.08 -1.21
N PHE A 377 12.22 10.72 -2.47
CA PHE A 377 11.64 9.44 -2.88
C PHE A 377 12.50 8.26 -2.42
N LEU A 378 13.80 8.28 -2.67
CA LEU A 378 14.74 7.26 -2.20
C LEU A 378 14.82 7.20 -0.68
N SER A 379 14.74 8.33 0.00
CA SER A 379 14.76 8.39 1.47
C SER A 379 13.49 7.81 2.08
N GLY A 380 12.30 8.18 1.55
CA GLY A 380 11.01 7.73 2.07
C GLY A 380 10.84 8.01 3.57
N TYR A 381 11.15 9.26 3.97
CA TYR A 381 11.21 9.63 5.39
C TYR A 381 9.83 9.83 6.01
N THR A 382 9.70 9.34 7.23
CA THR A 382 8.67 9.74 8.21
C THR A 382 9.22 9.53 9.63
N ALA A 383 8.51 10.02 10.65
CA ALA A 383 8.79 9.63 12.02
C ALA A 383 7.63 8.78 12.56
N LYS A 384 7.96 7.68 13.24
CA LYS A 384 7.03 6.94 14.06
C LYS A 384 6.95 7.61 15.43
N VAL A 385 5.76 7.84 15.92
CA VAL A 385 5.51 8.44 17.24
C VAL A 385 4.90 7.41 18.19
N ALA A 386 5.00 7.65 19.50
CA ALA A 386 4.41 6.79 20.51
C ALA A 386 2.91 6.54 20.22
N GLY A 387 2.46 5.30 20.36
CA GLY A 387 1.08 4.89 20.09
C GLY A 387 0.77 4.62 18.61
N THR A 388 1.73 4.75 17.67
CA THR A 388 1.51 4.39 16.25
C THR A 388 1.88 2.94 15.94
N GLU A 389 2.78 2.34 16.72
CA GLU A 389 3.16 0.93 16.67
C GLU A 389 3.51 0.44 18.09
N ARG A 390 3.27 -0.85 18.35
CA ARG A 390 3.56 -1.48 19.63
C ARG A 390 5.06 -1.37 19.98
N GLY A 391 5.39 -0.79 21.12
CA GLY A 391 6.77 -0.66 21.62
C GLY A 391 7.49 0.62 21.17
N VAL A 392 6.83 1.56 20.49
CA VAL A 392 7.37 2.89 20.18
C VAL A 392 7.01 3.83 21.34
N THR A 393 7.99 4.18 22.17
CA THR A 393 7.85 5.08 23.32
C THR A 393 8.32 6.51 23.03
N GLU A 394 9.23 6.68 22.06
CA GLU A 394 9.77 7.96 21.62
C GLU A 394 9.70 8.11 20.11
N PRO A 395 9.67 9.34 19.58
CA PRO A 395 9.72 9.57 18.14
C PRO A 395 10.98 8.97 17.52
N LYS A 396 10.81 8.13 16.49
CA LYS A 396 11.91 7.50 15.77
C LYS A 396 11.83 7.80 14.29
N ALA A 397 12.90 8.39 13.74
CA ALA A 397 13.06 8.53 12.30
C ALA A 397 12.98 7.15 11.62
N THR A 398 12.20 7.07 10.58
CA THR A 398 12.01 5.86 9.78
C THR A 398 12.19 6.21 8.32
N PHE A 399 13.04 5.45 7.65
CA PHE A 399 13.29 5.56 6.23
C PHE A 399 12.81 4.29 5.55
N SER A 400 11.93 4.44 4.57
CA SER A 400 11.40 3.34 3.77
C SER A 400 11.57 3.69 2.30
N THR A 401 12.62 3.19 1.71
CA THR A 401 13.03 3.46 0.33
C THR A 401 11.85 3.44 -0.63
N CYS A 402 11.74 4.49 -1.45
CA CYS A 402 10.63 4.70 -2.40
C CYS A 402 9.24 4.60 -1.74
N PHE A 403 9.12 4.89 -0.44
CA PHE A 403 7.92 4.72 0.39
C PHE A 403 7.34 3.29 0.39
N GLY A 404 8.09 2.31 -0.10
CA GLY A 404 7.63 0.94 -0.31
C GLY A 404 8.68 -0.14 -0.15
N ALA A 405 9.76 0.10 0.61
CA ALA A 405 10.90 -0.80 0.74
C ALA A 405 10.57 -2.31 0.87
N PRO A 406 9.56 -2.75 1.67
CA PRO A 406 9.22 -4.17 1.78
C PRO A 406 8.67 -4.80 0.50
N PHE A 407 8.31 -3.99 -0.51
CA PHE A 407 7.64 -4.42 -1.74
C PHE A 407 8.50 -4.28 -2.98
N LEU A 408 9.76 -3.84 -2.86
CA LEU A 408 10.65 -3.54 -3.98
C LEU A 408 11.61 -4.71 -4.24
N PRO A 409 11.35 -5.58 -5.24
CA PRO A 409 12.28 -6.66 -5.59
C PRO A 409 13.50 -6.18 -6.37
N LEU A 410 13.38 -5.10 -7.15
CA LEU A 410 14.47 -4.55 -7.94
C LEU A 410 15.26 -3.49 -7.14
N SER A 411 16.43 -3.09 -7.66
CA SER A 411 17.20 -2.00 -7.09
C SER A 411 16.35 -0.72 -6.96
N PRO A 412 16.41 -0.01 -5.83
CA PRO A 412 15.71 1.27 -5.65
C PRO A 412 16.01 2.30 -6.73
N ASN A 413 17.21 2.26 -7.29
CA ASN A 413 17.59 3.14 -8.38
C ASN A 413 16.73 2.95 -9.64
N THR A 414 16.27 1.73 -9.92
CA THR A 414 15.36 1.46 -11.05
C THR A 414 14.08 2.29 -10.93
N TYR A 415 13.48 2.34 -9.74
CA TYR A 415 12.25 3.12 -9.50
C TYR A 415 12.53 4.63 -9.49
N ALA A 416 13.63 5.06 -8.89
CA ALA A 416 14.01 6.47 -8.83
C ALA A 416 14.34 7.02 -10.22
N SER A 417 15.03 6.27 -11.06
CA SER A 417 15.34 6.67 -12.44
C SER A 417 14.06 6.82 -13.28
N LEU A 418 13.16 5.83 -13.22
CA LEU A 418 11.86 5.92 -13.90
C LEU A 418 11.04 7.12 -13.42
N LEU A 419 11.04 7.40 -12.10
CA LEU A 419 10.35 8.58 -11.56
C LEU A 419 10.95 9.86 -12.10
N GLY A 420 12.28 9.98 -12.08
CA GLY A 420 13.00 11.17 -12.58
C GLY A 420 12.74 11.42 -14.07
N GLU A 421 12.80 10.38 -14.90
CA GLU A 421 12.49 10.43 -16.34
C GLU A 421 11.07 10.94 -16.58
N LYS A 422 10.08 10.38 -15.88
CA LYS A 422 8.68 10.76 -16.01
C LYS A 422 8.39 12.17 -15.48
N ILE A 423 9.01 12.59 -14.37
CA ILE A 423 8.93 13.97 -13.88
C ILE A 423 9.44 14.95 -14.95
N ALA A 424 10.59 14.66 -15.55
CA ALA A 424 11.19 15.51 -16.57
C ALA A 424 10.35 15.54 -17.87
N ALA A 425 9.88 14.38 -18.34
CA ALA A 425 9.10 14.25 -19.57
C ALA A 425 7.76 15.00 -19.50
N HIS A 426 7.13 15.06 -18.34
CA HIS A 426 5.79 15.65 -18.16
C HIS A 426 5.78 16.97 -17.39
N GLY A 427 6.94 17.50 -16.98
CA GLY A 427 7.05 18.77 -16.30
C GLY A 427 6.31 18.79 -14.95
N VAL A 428 6.35 17.69 -14.20
CA VAL A 428 5.57 17.50 -12.97
C VAL A 428 6.10 18.38 -11.85
N GLN A 429 5.22 19.09 -11.16
CA GLN A 429 5.58 19.85 -9.97
C GLN A 429 5.63 18.96 -8.73
N CYS A 430 6.73 19.01 -7.99
CA CYS A 430 6.96 18.18 -6.82
C CYS A 430 6.95 19.02 -5.54
N TRP A 431 6.27 18.50 -4.52
CA TRP A 431 6.10 19.14 -3.22
C TRP A 431 6.47 18.18 -2.09
N LEU A 432 7.13 18.68 -1.07
CA LEU A 432 7.28 18.01 0.22
C LEU A 432 6.28 18.62 1.19
N VAL A 433 5.45 17.79 1.82
CA VAL A 433 4.40 18.24 2.75
C VAL A 433 4.60 17.54 4.08
N ASN A 434 4.86 18.33 5.12
CA ASN A 434 5.00 17.84 6.49
C ASN A 434 3.65 17.90 7.22
N THR A 435 3.14 16.75 7.65
CA THR A 435 1.91 16.59 8.44
C THR A 435 2.20 16.36 9.93
N GLY A 436 3.46 16.52 10.31
CA GLY A 436 3.98 16.26 11.67
C GLY A 436 3.88 17.48 12.60
N TRP A 437 4.95 17.76 13.30
CA TRP A 437 5.00 18.76 14.37
C TRP A 437 5.68 20.05 13.93
N THR A 438 5.42 21.13 14.68
CA THR A 438 6.02 22.44 14.59
C THR A 438 6.11 23.05 15.98
N GLY A 439 7.02 24.04 16.19
CA GLY A 439 7.21 24.70 17.49
C GLY A 439 7.87 23.83 18.55
N GLY A 440 8.47 22.73 18.15
CA GLY A 440 9.12 21.74 19.00
C GLY A 440 8.88 20.32 18.53
N PRO A 441 9.60 19.31 19.08
CA PRO A 441 9.38 17.91 18.77
C PRO A 441 8.05 17.41 19.38
N HIS A 442 7.67 16.19 19.04
CA HIS A 442 6.54 15.48 19.68
C HIS A 442 6.65 15.56 21.22
N GLY A 443 5.54 15.89 21.86
CA GLY A 443 5.48 16.10 23.33
C GLY A 443 5.81 17.53 23.78
N VAL A 444 6.38 18.38 22.92
CA VAL A 444 6.69 19.80 23.20
C VAL A 444 5.92 20.69 22.22
N GLY A 445 6.12 20.47 20.92
CA GLY A 445 5.46 21.22 19.86
C GLY A 445 4.02 20.78 19.63
N GLN A 446 3.40 21.35 18.59
CA GLN A 446 2.04 21.05 18.20
C GLN A 446 2.02 20.36 16.83
N ARG A 447 1.15 19.36 16.65
CA ARG A 447 0.92 18.77 15.33
C ARG A 447 0.25 19.80 14.41
N ILE A 448 0.73 19.91 13.19
CA ILE A 448 0.12 20.75 12.15
C ILE A 448 -1.32 20.29 11.93
N ARG A 449 -2.27 21.22 12.01
CA ARG A 449 -3.69 20.90 11.93
C ARG A 449 -4.07 20.42 10.54
N LEU A 450 -4.93 19.42 10.44
CA LEU A 450 -5.39 18.87 9.16
C LEU A 450 -5.97 19.95 8.21
N GLY A 451 -6.71 20.93 8.75
CA GLY A 451 -7.22 22.06 7.96
C GLY A 451 -6.11 22.90 7.31
N GLN A 452 -5.00 23.14 8.03
CA GLN A 452 -3.84 23.86 7.48
C GLN A 452 -3.13 23.02 6.41
N THR A 453 -2.95 21.71 6.65
CA THR A 453 -2.36 20.80 5.66
C THR A 453 -3.23 20.75 4.38
N ARG A 454 -4.55 20.62 4.51
CA ARG A 454 -5.47 20.67 3.37
C ARG A 454 -5.40 21.99 2.61
N ALA A 455 -5.28 23.12 3.32
CA ALA A 455 -5.13 24.43 2.69
C ALA A 455 -3.83 24.51 1.86
N MET A 456 -2.70 24.03 2.40
CA MET A 456 -1.42 23.98 1.69
C MET A 456 -1.50 23.08 0.45
N VAL A 457 -2.02 21.88 0.59
CA VAL A 457 -2.19 20.93 -0.53
C VAL A 457 -3.10 21.52 -1.62
N ARG A 458 -4.27 22.06 -1.26
CA ARG A 458 -5.18 22.69 -2.22
C ARG A 458 -4.55 23.89 -2.92
N ALA A 459 -3.77 24.70 -2.21
CA ALA A 459 -3.07 25.84 -2.80
C ALA A 459 -2.01 25.38 -3.82
N ALA A 460 -1.24 24.34 -3.51
CA ALA A 460 -0.28 23.75 -4.42
C ALA A 460 -0.96 23.18 -5.68
N LEU A 461 -1.98 22.33 -5.50
CA LEU A 461 -2.70 21.68 -6.60
C LEU A 461 -3.46 22.67 -7.50
N ALA A 462 -3.89 23.80 -6.95
CA ALA A 462 -4.57 24.86 -7.70
C ALA A 462 -3.59 25.85 -8.38
N GLY A 463 -2.28 25.61 -8.33
CA GLY A 463 -1.25 26.50 -8.90
C GLY A 463 -1.13 27.85 -8.19
N LYS A 464 -1.76 28.03 -7.02
CA LYS A 464 -1.72 29.31 -6.29
C LYS A 464 -0.34 29.63 -5.72
N LEU A 465 0.51 28.62 -5.59
CA LEU A 465 1.88 28.76 -5.07
C LEU A 465 2.92 29.03 -6.18
N ASP A 466 2.56 28.98 -7.46
CA ASP A 466 3.50 29.09 -8.57
C ASP A 466 4.19 30.44 -8.65
N ARG A 467 3.47 31.50 -8.28
CA ARG A 467 3.96 32.89 -8.31
C ARG A 467 4.33 33.43 -6.93
N ILE A 468 4.20 32.62 -5.88
CA ILE A 468 4.57 33.03 -4.54
C ILE A 468 6.10 32.97 -4.43
N PRO A 469 6.76 34.04 -3.96
CA PRO A 469 8.19 34.01 -3.68
C PRO A 469 8.53 32.89 -2.69
N THR A 470 9.67 32.23 -2.90
CA THR A 470 10.20 31.18 -2.03
C THR A 470 11.51 31.63 -1.37
N THR A 471 11.85 30.97 -0.29
CA THR A 471 13.17 31.07 0.33
C THR A 471 13.72 29.65 0.54
N PRO A 472 15.01 29.41 0.26
CA PRO A 472 15.62 28.12 0.52
C PRO A 472 15.71 27.88 2.03
N ASP A 473 15.28 26.69 2.49
CA ASP A 473 15.54 26.26 3.86
C ASP A 473 17.06 26.07 4.05
N PRO A 474 17.67 26.67 5.10
CA PRO A 474 19.12 26.65 5.26
C PRO A 474 19.72 25.26 5.51
N VAL A 475 18.93 24.33 6.07
CA VAL A 475 19.36 22.98 6.43
C VAL A 475 18.98 21.97 5.36
N PHE A 476 17.72 21.95 4.95
CA PHE A 476 17.21 20.96 4.00
C PHE A 476 17.34 21.39 2.53
N GLY A 477 17.61 22.69 2.27
CA GLY A 477 17.82 23.22 0.93
C GLY A 477 16.57 23.26 0.04
N VAL A 478 15.40 22.95 0.59
CA VAL A 478 14.12 22.94 -0.12
C VAL A 478 13.51 24.34 -0.19
N GLU A 479 12.76 24.65 -1.25
CA GLU A 479 12.18 25.98 -1.48
C GLU A 479 10.85 26.14 -0.73
N VAL A 480 10.85 26.98 0.29
CA VAL A 480 9.69 27.24 1.17
C VAL A 480 8.91 28.46 0.66
N PRO A 481 7.61 28.34 0.34
CA PRO A 481 6.78 29.50 -0.01
C PRO A 481 6.68 30.47 1.17
N LEU A 482 6.81 31.77 0.89
CA LEU A 482 6.71 32.81 1.94
C LEU A 482 5.27 33.07 2.41
N GLN A 483 4.29 32.67 1.61
CA GLN A 483 2.86 32.76 1.93
C GLN A 483 2.10 31.58 1.38
N VAL A 484 1.06 31.15 2.11
CA VAL A 484 0.09 30.15 1.65
C VAL A 484 -1.32 30.61 2.05
N PRO A 485 -2.25 30.73 1.12
CA PRO A 485 -3.62 31.15 1.43
C PRO A 485 -4.27 30.29 2.52
N GLY A 486 -4.77 30.92 3.58
CA GLY A 486 -5.42 30.23 4.69
C GLY A 486 -4.48 29.59 5.71
N VAL A 487 -3.18 29.83 5.62
CA VAL A 487 -2.17 29.34 6.57
C VAL A 487 -1.43 30.54 7.18
N PRO A 488 -1.23 30.57 8.51
CA PRO A 488 -0.43 31.64 9.12
C PRO A 488 1.03 31.63 8.60
N ASP A 489 1.53 32.79 8.16
CA ASP A 489 2.90 32.91 7.59
C ASP A 489 3.99 32.43 8.57
N GLY A 490 3.80 32.68 9.88
CA GLY A 490 4.74 32.22 10.92
C GLY A 490 4.87 30.71 11.03
N LEU A 491 3.93 29.93 10.47
CA LEU A 491 4.02 28.47 10.46
C LEU A 491 5.01 27.95 9.41
N LEU A 492 5.20 28.71 8.30
CA LEU A 492 5.94 28.23 7.11
C LEU A 492 7.43 28.10 7.36
N LEU A 493 8.00 28.88 8.27
CA LEU A 493 9.40 28.86 8.66
C LEU A 493 9.56 28.28 10.07
N PRO A 494 9.79 26.97 10.25
CA PRO A 494 9.72 26.28 11.53
C PRO A 494 10.64 26.85 12.60
N ARG A 495 11.83 27.36 12.23
CA ARG A 495 12.79 27.96 13.18
C ARG A 495 12.16 29.08 14.01
N GLY A 496 11.31 29.91 13.38
CA GLY A 496 10.60 31.00 14.04
C GLY A 496 9.45 30.55 14.97
N THR A 497 9.03 29.28 14.90
CA THR A 497 7.98 28.73 15.78
C THR A 497 8.55 28.18 17.09
N TRP A 498 9.87 27.97 17.19
CA TRP A 498 10.50 27.45 18.40
C TRP A 498 10.79 28.56 19.41
N SER A 499 10.63 28.25 20.68
CA SER A 499 11.00 29.15 21.78
C SER A 499 12.51 29.30 21.92
N ASP A 500 13.28 28.27 21.52
CA ASP A 500 14.75 28.25 21.50
C ASP A 500 15.25 27.96 20.08
N PRO A 501 15.69 28.98 19.33
CA PRO A 501 16.26 28.80 17.99
C PRO A 501 17.52 27.93 17.94
N ALA A 502 18.34 27.89 19.00
CA ALA A 502 19.54 27.06 19.04
C ALA A 502 19.18 25.57 19.18
N ALA A 503 18.16 25.26 19.95
CA ALA A 503 17.62 23.90 20.05
C ALA A 503 17.03 23.43 18.70
N TYR A 504 16.35 24.32 17.95
CA TYR A 504 15.94 24.04 16.59
C TYR A 504 17.12 23.68 15.69
N ASP A 505 18.15 24.55 15.67
CA ASP A 505 19.32 24.38 14.79
C ASP A 505 20.01 23.03 15.07
N ALA A 506 20.19 22.68 16.34
CA ALA A 506 20.75 21.39 16.75
C ALA A 506 19.90 20.19 16.29
N GLN A 507 18.58 20.29 16.43
CA GLN A 507 17.66 19.21 16.03
C GLN A 507 17.55 19.07 14.52
N ALA A 508 17.58 20.18 13.78
CA ALA A 508 17.56 20.18 12.32
C ALA A 508 18.85 19.56 11.75
N ALA A 509 20.03 19.93 12.30
CA ALA A 509 21.30 19.31 11.95
C ALA A 509 21.32 17.80 12.22
N ARG A 510 20.73 17.36 13.34
CA ARG A 510 20.61 15.93 13.67
C ARG A 510 19.75 15.18 12.63
N LEU A 511 18.60 15.72 12.25
CA LEU A 511 17.75 15.09 11.24
C LEU A 511 18.44 15.09 9.86
N ALA A 512 19.11 16.18 9.49
CA ALA A 512 19.90 16.25 8.26
C ALA A 512 20.98 15.16 8.21
N GLN A 513 21.67 14.90 9.33
CA GLN A 513 22.64 13.80 9.41
C GLN A 513 21.97 12.43 9.20
N MET A 514 20.80 12.18 9.80
CA MET A 514 20.07 10.92 9.59
C MET A 514 19.69 10.70 8.11
N PHE A 515 19.33 11.77 7.39
CA PHE A 515 19.09 11.71 5.96
C PHE A 515 20.34 11.32 5.18
N ARG A 516 21.50 11.95 5.49
CA ARG A 516 22.78 11.61 4.85
C ARG A 516 23.20 10.18 5.11
N ASP A 517 23.10 9.72 6.35
CA ASP A 517 23.46 8.34 6.75
C ASP A 517 22.57 7.32 6.02
N ASN A 518 21.26 7.59 5.94
CA ASN A 518 20.36 6.73 5.17
C ASN A 518 20.68 6.72 3.68
N PHE A 519 21.04 7.88 3.11
CA PHE A 519 21.30 8.01 1.68
C PHE A 519 22.64 7.40 1.24
N ALA A 520 23.60 7.22 2.13
CA ALA A 520 24.91 6.67 1.82
C ALA A 520 24.85 5.32 1.07
N GLN A 521 23.85 4.49 1.35
CA GLN A 521 23.66 3.20 0.67
C GLN A 521 23.28 3.32 -0.82
N PHE A 522 22.88 4.50 -1.29
CA PHE A 522 22.45 4.73 -2.68
C PHE A 522 23.49 5.55 -3.47
N GLN A 523 24.46 6.17 -2.82
CA GLN A 523 25.33 7.21 -3.37
C GLN A 523 26.02 6.78 -4.67
N ASP A 524 26.49 5.54 -4.74
CA ASP A 524 27.23 5.01 -5.91
C ASP A 524 26.29 4.52 -7.04
N GLN A 525 24.97 4.54 -6.82
CA GLN A 525 23.98 3.98 -7.73
C GLN A 525 23.11 5.05 -8.42
N VAL A 526 23.21 6.31 -7.98
CA VAL A 526 22.36 7.40 -8.47
C VAL A 526 23.18 8.47 -9.18
N HIS A 527 22.51 9.26 -10.04
CA HIS A 527 23.15 10.40 -10.69
C HIS A 527 23.65 11.42 -9.64
N ALA A 528 24.82 12.01 -9.84
CA ALA A 528 25.47 12.94 -8.91
C ALA A 528 24.54 14.07 -8.42
N ALA A 529 23.72 14.64 -9.31
CA ALA A 529 22.76 15.69 -8.96
C ALA A 529 21.77 15.29 -7.85
N VAL A 530 21.43 14.00 -7.72
CA VAL A 530 20.57 13.48 -6.65
C VAL A 530 21.33 13.47 -5.33
N GLY A 531 22.60 13.07 -5.34
CA GLY A 531 23.48 13.12 -4.19
C GLY A 531 23.74 14.56 -3.70
N ASP A 532 23.86 15.52 -4.63
CA ASP A 532 24.05 16.95 -4.32
C ASP A 532 22.80 17.61 -3.74
N ALA A 533 21.61 17.01 -3.95
CA ALA A 533 20.34 17.47 -3.38
C ALA A 533 20.15 17.12 -1.88
N ARG A 534 21.17 16.54 -1.24
CA ARG A 534 21.16 16.18 0.19
C ARG A 534 21.03 17.40 1.11
N PRO A 535 20.45 17.24 2.31
CA PRO A 535 20.48 18.27 3.35
C PRO A 535 21.90 18.73 3.68
N ARG A 536 22.06 20.05 3.92
CA ARG A 536 23.36 20.72 4.10
C ARG A 536 23.80 20.84 5.57
N GLY A 537 22.87 20.72 6.50
CA GLY A 537 23.08 20.93 7.95
C GLY A 537 24.03 19.96 8.63
#